data_17866ab617feb0acb67d0792b769634b
#
_entry.id   17866ab617feb0acb67d0792b769634b
#
_cell.length_a   1.000
_cell.length_b   1.000
_cell.length_c   1.000
_cell.angle_alpha   90.00
_cell.angle_beta   90.00
_cell.angle_gamma   90.00
#
_symmetry.space_group_name_H-M   'P 1'
#
loop_
_entity.id
_entity.type
_entity.pdbx_description
1 polymer ?
#
loop_
_entity_poly.entity_id
_entity_poly.type
_entity_poly.pdbx_seq_one_letter_code
_entity_poly.pdbx_strand_id
1 'polypeptide(L)'
;VYKRQIIIGFQVRPSPNARKIAENEQIEIRHYSIIYDAIDEVKDAMEGMLEPKVEEVIIGTIEVRDVFKITKVGTVAGCYVTSGHVRRKDQVRLVRDGIVVHTGNIDALKRFKEDVSEVKNNYECGLSFKNFHDIQEGDTIEAFEQKETKRKL
;
A
#
# COMPACT_ATOMS: atom_id res chain seq x y z
N VAL A 1 34.55 -7.88 -0.06
CA VAL A 1 34.02 -9.03 -0.79
C VAL A 1 32.73 -8.58 -1.46
N TYR A 2 32.77 -8.49 -2.78
CA TYR A 2 31.62 -8.11 -3.61
C TYR A 2 30.64 -9.29 -3.68
N LYS A 3 29.66 -9.27 -2.80
CA LYS A 3 28.54 -10.22 -2.85
C LYS A 3 27.56 -9.80 -3.95
N ARG A 4 27.05 -10.74 -4.73
CA ARG A 4 26.06 -10.55 -5.80
C ARG A 4 26.61 -9.97 -7.11
N GLN A 5 27.79 -10.39 -7.52
CA GLN A 5 28.28 -10.13 -8.86
C GLN A 5 27.64 -11.07 -9.89
N ILE A 6 27.34 -10.52 -11.07
CA ILE A 6 26.91 -11.27 -12.25
C ILE A 6 27.91 -10.98 -13.35
N ILE A 7 28.43 -12.02 -13.98
CA ILE A 7 29.30 -11.91 -15.14
C ILE A 7 28.47 -12.18 -16.40
N ILE A 8 28.49 -11.24 -17.34
CA ILE A 8 27.77 -11.36 -18.60
C ILE A 8 28.79 -11.60 -19.74
N GLY A 9 28.63 -12.74 -20.39
CA GLY A 9 29.43 -13.10 -21.56
C GLY A 9 28.60 -12.96 -22.84
N PHE A 10 29.11 -12.20 -23.81
CA PHE A 10 28.50 -12.06 -25.12
C PHE A 10 29.29 -12.85 -26.17
N GLN A 11 28.64 -13.84 -26.76
CA GLN A 11 29.25 -14.77 -27.74
C GLN A 11 30.55 -15.46 -27.28
N VAL A 12 30.69 -15.63 -25.97
CA VAL A 12 31.84 -16.31 -25.35
C VAL A 12 31.34 -17.43 -24.40
N ARG A 13 32.25 -18.38 -24.16
CA ARG A 13 32.00 -19.43 -23.17
C ARG A 13 33.10 -19.43 -22.11
N PRO A 14 32.80 -19.63 -20.84
CA PRO A 14 33.83 -19.73 -19.83
C PRO A 14 34.65 -21.00 -20.02
N SER A 15 35.95 -20.92 -19.69
CA SER A 15 36.80 -22.09 -19.59
C SER A 15 36.31 -22.99 -18.41
N PRO A 16 36.64 -24.29 -18.39
CA PRO A 16 36.30 -25.14 -17.25
C PRO A 16 36.81 -24.61 -15.90
N ASN A 17 37.99 -23.99 -15.90
CA ASN A 17 38.58 -23.40 -14.72
C ASN A 17 37.80 -22.16 -14.26
N ALA A 18 37.41 -21.26 -15.18
CA ALA A 18 36.60 -20.09 -14.88
C ALA A 18 35.22 -20.47 -14.30
N ARG A 19 34.61 -21.50 -14.88
CA ARG A 19 33.33 -22.04 -14.37
C ARG A 19 33.46 -22.54 -12.93
N LYS A 20 34.51 -23.28 -12.62
CA LYS A 20 34.79 -23.80 -11.29
C LYS A 20 35.03 -22.71 -10.25
N ILE A 21 35.75 -21.66 -10.63
CA ILE A 21 35.98 -20.51 -9.77
C ILE A 21 34.67 -19.77 -9.49
N ALA A 22 33.83 -19.55 -10.51
CA ALA A 22 32.54 -18.91 -10.36
C ALA A 22 31.60 -19.68 -9.42
N GLU A 23 31.57 -20.99 -9.52
CA GLU A 23 30.81 -21.85 -8.62
C GLU A 23 31.29 -21.72 -7.16
N ASN A 24 32.59 -21.74 -6.93
CA ASN A 24 33.17 -21.60 -5.59
C ASN A 24 32.89 -20.25 -4.96
N GLU A 25 32.92 -19.19 -5.74
CA GLU A 25 32.65 -17.81 -5.30
C GLU A 25 31.16 -17.43 -5.35
N GLN A 26 30.32 -18.36 -5.77
CA GLN A 26 28.86 -18.14 -5.94
C GLN A 26 28.55 -16.95 -6.88
N ILE A 27 29.30 -16.86 -7.96
CA ILE A 27 29.13 -15.86 -9.01
C ILE A 27 28.39 -16.51 -10.17
N GLU A 28 27.31 -15.85 -10.63
CA GLU A 28 26.55 -16.31 -11.78
C GLU A 28 27.18 -15.81 -13.08
N ILE A 29 27.40 -16.73 -14.02
CA ILE A 29 27.87 -16.40 -15.37
C ILE A 29 26.72 -16.65 -16.34
N ARG A 30 26.29 -15.60 -17.03
CA ARG A 30 25.24 -15.66 -18.04
C ARG A 30 25.81 -15.46 -19.42
N HIS A 31 25.38 -16.27 -20.39
CA HIS A 31 25.84 -16.23 -21.78
C HIS A 31 24.74 -15.76 -22.70
N TYR A 32 25.10 -14.86 -23.63
CA TYR A 32 24.14 -14.34 -24.59
C TYR A 32 24.75 -14.35 -25.98
N SER A 33 23.95 -14.68 -26.98
CA SER A 33 24.28 -14.54 -28.40
C SER A 33 23.59 -13.34 -29.05
N ILE A 34 22.51 -12.84 -28.41
CA ILE A 34 21.74 -11.67 -28.84
C ILE A 34 21.96 -10.57 -27.84
N ILE A 35 22.48 -9.41 -28.26
CA ILE A 35 22.82 -8.31 -27.36
C ILE A 35 21.58 -7.72 -26.64
N TYR A 36 20.44 -7.70 -27.30
CA TYR A 36 19.20 -7.21 -26.69
C TYR A 36 18.76 -8.03 -25.49
N ASP A 37 18.96 -9.35 -25.53
CA ASP A 37 18.65 -10.22 -24.39
C ASP A 37 19.52 -9.89 -23.17
N ALA A 38 20.80 -9.62 -23.40
CA ALA A 38 21.73 -9.20 -22.35
C ALA A 38 21.30 -7.86 -21.73
N ILE A 39 20.91 -6.90 -22.55
CA ILE A 39 20.43 -5.58 -22.11
C ILE A 39 19.14 -5.71 -21.30
N ASP A 40 18.19 -6.50 -21.77
CA ASP A 40 16.91 -6.70 -21.09
C ASP A 40 17.09 -7.35 -19.72
N GLU A 41 17.94 -8.35 -19.60
CA GLU A 41 18.23 -8.98 -18.31
C GLU A 41 18.96 -8.04 -17.33
N VAL A 42 19.84 -7.16 -17.82
CA VAL A 42 20.47 -6.14 -16.97
C VAL A 42 19.43 -5.14 -16.48
N LYS A 43 18.51 -4.71 -17.34
CA LYS A 43 17.37 -3.84 -16.92
C LYS A 43 16.52 -4.50 -15.87
N ASP A 44 16.12 -5.75 -16.08
CA ASP A 44 15.30 -6.49 -15.12
C ASP A 44 16.00 -6.63 -13.75
N ALA A 45 17.30 -6.88 -13.76
CA ALA A 45 18.09 -6.94 -12.53
C ALA A 45 18.16 -5.58 -11.82
N MET A 46 18.31 -4.50 -12.56
CA MET A 46 18.31 -3.13 -12.00
C MET A 46 16.94 -2.74 -11.45
N GLU A 47 15.87 -3.06 -12.16
CA GLU A 47 14.49 -2.83 -11.68
C GLU A 47 14.21 -3.59 -10.37
N GLY A 48 14.71 -4.82 -10.25
CA GLY A 48 14.59 -5.61 -9.03
C GLY A 48 15.36 -5.04 -7.83
N MET A 49 16.31 -4.14 -8.04
CA MET A 49 17.07 -3.44 -7.00
C MET A 49 16.41 -2.14 -6.55
N LEU A 50 15.44 -1.61 -7.30
CA LEU A 50 14.73 -0.39 -6.95
C LEU A 50 13.76 -0.65 -5.79
N GLU A 51 13.68 0.34 -4.89
CA GLU A 51 12.67 0.31 -3.84
C GLU A 51 11.27 0.41 -4.46
N PRO A 52 10.30 -0.35 -3.95
CA PRO A 52 8.92 -0.26 -4.43
C PRO A 52 8.38 1.16 -4.29
N LYS A 53 7.62 1.61 -5.28
CA LYS A 53 6.87 2.85 -5.18
C LYS A 53 5.64 2.62 -4.32
N VAL A 54 5.48 3.41 -3.27
CA VAL A 54 4.30 3.40 -2.41
C VAL A 54 3.32 4.46 -2.90
N GLU A 55 2.12 4.04 -3.27
CA GLU A 55 1.02 4.91 -3.67
C GLU A 55 -0.16 4.76 -2.72
N GLU A 56 -0.76 5.90 -2.34
CA GLU A 56 -2.02 5.91 -1.63
C GLU A 56 -3.19 5.81 -2.60
N VAL A 57 -4.08 4.87 -2.37
CA VAL A 57 -5.29 4.67 -3.17
C VAL A 57 -6.51 4.91 -2.28
N ILE A 58 -7.35 5.86 -2.65
CA ILE A 58 -8.61 6.11 -1.95
C ILE A 58 -9.59 5.00 -2.28
N ILE A 59 -10.05 4.30 -1.24
CA ILE A 59 -10.99 3.19 -1.35
C ILE A 59 -12.42 3.65 -1.26
N GLY A 60 -12.68 4.65 -0.43
CA GLY A 60 -14.01 5.17 -0.23
C GLY A 60 -14.03 6.55 0.40
N THR A 61 -15.13 7.24 0.19
CA THR A 61 -15.42 8.57 0.75
C THR A 61 -16.68 8.48 1.59
N ILE A 62 -16.62 9.04 2.79
CA ILE A 62 -17.66 8.94 3.80
C ILE A 62 -17.96 10.34 4.32
N GLU A 63 -19.25 10.70 4.38
CA GLU A 63 -19.72 11.96 4.92
C GLU A 63 -20.18 11.78 6.36
N VAL A 64 -19.71 12.63 7.25
CA VAL A 64 -20.20 12.68 8.64
C VAL A 64 -21.47 13.50 8.71
N ARG A 65 -22.59 12.85 9.03
CA ARG A 65 -23.92 13.49 9.14
C ARG A 65 -24.31 13.83 10.56
N ASP A 66 -23.95 12.98 11.51
CA ASP A 66 -24.24 13.15 12.92
C ASP A 66 -23.03 12.79 13.78
N VAL A 67 -22.94 13.37 14.96
CA VAL A 67 -21.90 13.08 15.93
C VAL A 67 -22.51 12.75 17.28
N PHE A 68 -22.17 11.58 17.81
CA PHE A 68 -22.66 11.09 19.11
C PHE A 68 -21.49 10.97 20.09
N LYS A 69 -21.65 11.58 21.26
CA LYS A 69 -20.70 11.43 22.37
C LYS A 69 -21.25 10.40 23.37
N ILE A 70 -20.60 9.25 23.43
CA ILE A 70 -20.99 8.14 24.31
C ILE A 70 -19.99 8.05 25.45
N THR A 71 -20.43 8.13 26.68
CA THR A 71 -19.61 8.26 27.91
C THR A 71 -18.55 7.15 28.06
N LYS A 72 -18.83 5.93 27.60
CA LYS A 72 -17.92 4.78 27.74
C LYS A 72 -17.09 4.47 26.45
N VAL A 73 -17.47 5.01 25.32
CA VAL A 73 -16.91 4.66 24.00
C VAL A 73 -16.15 5.83 23.38
N GLY A 74 -16.52 7.06 23.70
CA GLY A 74 -16.01 8.27 23.10
C GLY A 74 -16.92 8.81 22.00
N THR A 75 -16.34 9.48 21.00
CA THR A 75 -17.10 10.07 19.92
C THR A 75 -17.35 9.05 18.80
N VAL A 76 -18.59 8.87 18.43
CA VAL A 76 -19.02 8.03 17.30
C VAL A 76 -19.63 8.94 16.23
N ALA A 77 -19.14 8.83 15.01
CA ALA A 77 -19.69 9.54 13.86
C ALA A 77 -20.78 8.73 13.19
N GLY A 78 -21.96 9.30 13.05
CA GLY A 78 -23.00 8.79 12.18
C GLY A 78 -22.70 9.20 10.74
N CYS A 79 -22.38 8.24 9.89
CA CYS A 79 -21.81 8.47 8.58
C CYS A 79 -22.65 7.86 7.46
N TYR A 80 -22.46 8.41 6.26
CA TYR A 80 -22.99 7.87 5.04
C TYR A 80 -21.86 7.68 4.02
N VAL A 81 -21.74 6.46 3.48
CA VAL A 81 -20.72 6.16 2.46
C VAL A 81 -21.20 6.68 1.11
N THR A 82 -20.59 7.76 0.63
CA THR A 82 -20.97 8.42 -0.62
C THR A 82 -20.36 7.78 -1.85
N SER A 83 -19.18 7.18 -1.70
CA SER A 83 -18.41 6.57 -2.80
C SER A 83 -17.54 5.42 -2.28
N GLY A 84 -17.40 4.37 -3.09
CA GLY A 84 -16.56 3.23 -2.76
C GLY A 84 -17.07 2.40 -1.59
N HIS A 85 -16.17 2.04 -0.69
CA HIS A 85 -16.47 1.27 0.51
C HIS A 85 -15.49 1.60 1.63
N VAL A 86 -15.81 1.19 2.85
CA VAL A 86 -14.94 1.29 4.01
C VAL A 86 -14.88 -0.06 4.73
N ARG A 87 -13.68 -0.49 5.08
CA ARG A 87 -13.45 -1.70 5.87
C ARG A 87 -12.88 -1.34 7.23
N ARG A 88 -13.20 -2.10 8.25
CA ARG A 88 -12.69 -1.86 9.62
C ARG A 88 -11.16 -1.80 9.71
N LYS A 89 -10.46 -2.51 8.83
CA LYS A 89 -8.99 -2.56 8.78
C LYS A 89 -8.34 -1.41 8.02
N ASP A 90 -9.13 -0.60 7.32
CA ASP A 90 -8.59 0.47 6.49
C ASP A 90 -8.04 1.62 7.34
N GLN A 91 -7.03 2.28 6.80
CA GLN A 91 -6.62 3.58 7.32
C GLN A 91 -7.58 4.64 6.82
N VAL A 92 -7.86 5.61 7.66
CA VAL A 92 -8.80 6.69 7.36
C VAL A 92 -8.20 8.04 7.74
N ARG A 93 -8.58 9.05 7.00
CA ARG A 93 -8.26 10.43 7.31
C ARG A 93 -9.53 11.27 7.39
N LEU A 94 -9.53 12.19 8.34
CA LEU A 94 -10.59 13.15 8.50
C LEU A 94 -10.22 14.45 7.79
N VAL A 95 -11.07 14.89 6.89
CA VAL A 95 -10.88 16.11 6.10
C VAL A 95 -11.97 17.12 6.50
N ARG A 96 -11.55 18.32 6.86
CA ARG A 96 -12.42 19.43 7.22
C ARG A 96 -12.04 20.65 6.40
N ASP A 97 -12.99 21.19 5.64
CA ASP A 97 -12.76 22.36 4.77
C ASP A 97 -11.57 22.17 3.81
N GLY A 98 -11.43 20.96 3.25
CA GLY A 98 -10.34 20.60 2.35
C GLY A 98 -8.98 20.35 3.01
N ILE A 99 -8.92 20.39 4.34
CA ILE A 99 -7.68 20.19 5.11
C ILE A 99 -7.76 18.88 5.90
N VAL A 100 -6.71 18.08 5.84
CA VAL A 100 -6.59 16.85 6.65
C VAL A 100 -6.34 17.23 8.11
N VAL A 101 -7.33 16.93 8.96
CA VAL A 101 -7.28 17.21 10.40
C VAL A 101 -6.65 16.06 11.18
N HIS A 102 -6.91 14.83 10.76
CA HIS A 102 -6.41 13.63 11.43
C HIS A 102 -6.25 12.48 10.45
N THR A 103 -5.24 11.65 10.67
CA THR A 103 -5.03 10.39 9.97
C THR A 103 -4.82 9.29 10.98
N GLY A 104 -5.54 8.19 10.86
CA GLY A 104 -5.45 7.10 11.81
C GLY A 104 -6.22 5.87 11.38
N ASN A 105 -6.53 5.03 12.34
CA ASN A 105 -7.25 3.78 12.13
C ASN A 105 -8.67 3.86 12.67
N ILE A 106 -9.53 3.02 12.15
CA ILE A 106 -10.88 2.83 12.64
C ILE A 106 -10.82 1.99 13.92
N ASP A 107 -11.45 2.47 14.98
CA ASP A 107 -11.62 1.71 16.22
C ASP A 107 -12.85 0.80 16.14
N ALA A 108 -14.01 1.37 15.79
CA ALA A 108 -15.23 0.61 15.59
C ALA A 108 -15.95 1.02 14.30
N LEU A 109 -16.47 0.03 13.62
CA LEU A 109 -17.34 0.19 12.44
C LEU A 109 -18.61 -0.60 12.69
N LYS A 110 -19.75 0.11 12.76
CA LYS A 110 -21.04 -0.48 13.12
C LYS A 110 -22.12 -0.10 12.13
N ARG A 111 -23.09 -0.97 12.00
CA ARG A 111 -24.34 -0.74 11.29
C ARG A 111 -25.52 -1.25 12.13
N PHE A 112 -26.48 -0.36 12.45
CA PHE A 112 -27.62 -0.72 13.32
C PHE A 112 -27.19 -1.38 14.65
N LYS A 113 -26.20 -0.82 15.34
CA LYS A 113 -25.60 -1.31 16.58
C LYS A 113 -24.82 -2.64 16.47
N GLU A 114 -24.71 -3.23 15.28
CA GLU A 114 -23.94 -4.44 15.03
C GLU A 114 -22.57 -4.10 14.45
N ASP A 115 -21.53 -4.77 14.92
CA ASP A 115 -20.20 -4.66 14.36
C ASP A 115 -20.16 -5.27 12.95
N VAL A 116 -19.62 -4.54 11.99
CA VAL A 116 -19.47 -5.00 10.62
C VAL A 116 -18.02 -4.87 10.18
N SER A 117 -17.62 -5.70 9.22
CA SER A 117 -16.26 -5.67 8.65
C SER A 117 -16.13 -4.68 7.49
N GLU A 118 -17.22 -4.42 6.78
CA GLU A 118 -17.26 -3.58 5.58
C GLU A 118 -18.61 -2.90 5.43
N VAL A 119 -18.58 -1.66 4.94
CA VAL A 119 -19.78 -0.91 4.53
C VAL A 119 -19.57 -0.38 3.11
N LYS A 120 -20.49 -0.69 2.22
CA LYS A 120 -20.46 -0.25 0.81
C LYS A 120 -21.09 1.13 0.65
N ASN A 121 -20.92 1.73 -0.55
CA ASN A 121 -21.56 3.00 -0.90
C ASN A 121 -23.09 2.91 -0.79
N ASN A 122 -23.70 4.05 -0.51
CA ASN A 122 -25.14 4.25 -0.28
C ASN A 122 -25.67 3.59 1.01
N TYR A 123 -24.80 3.23 1.92
CA TYR A 123 -25.21 2.74 3.25
C TYR A 123 -24.74 3.66 4.36
N GLU A 124 -25.55 3.74 5.41
CA GLU A 124 -25.20 4.44 6.64
C GLU A 124 -24.37 3.53 7.56
N CYS A 125 -23.48 4.14 8.34
CA CYS A 125 -22.68 3.44 9.33
C CYS A 125 -22.34 4.33 10.52
N GLY A 126 -22.01 3.72 11.64
CA GLY A 126 -21.35 4.37 12.76
C GLY A 126 -19.87 4.06 12.76
N LEU A 127 -19.03 5.09 12.83
CA LEU A 127 -17.59 4.97 12.79
C LEU A 127 -16.96 5.75 13.94
N SER A 128 -15.98 5.14 14.60
CA SER A 128 -15.12 5.83 15.56
C SER A 128 -13.66 5.68 15.20
N PHE A 129 -12.90 6.75 15.44
CA PHE A 129 -11.46 6.75 15.28
C PHE A 129 -10.77 6.25 16.54
N LYS A 130 -9.67 5.56 16.35
CA LYS A 130 -8.80 5.18 17.45
C LYS A 130 -8.03 6.40 17.98
N ASN A 131 -8.19 6.70 19.27
CA ASN A 131 -7.52 7.82 19.95
C ASN A 131 -7.81 9.22 19.38
N PHE A 132 -8.94 9.43 18.75
CA PHE A 132 -9.34 10.74 18.23
C PHE A 132 -10.84 10.96 18.41
N HIS A 133 -11.21 12.11 18.93
CA HIS A 133 -12.61 12.42 19.32
C HIS A 133 -13.14 13.75 18.75
N ASP A 134 -12.31 14.55 18.08
CA ASP A 134 -12.72 15.83 17.49
C ASP A 134 -13.34 15.66 16.09
N ILE A 135 -14.45 14.96 16.01
CA ILE A 135 -15.21 14.77 14.79
C ILE A 135 -16.39 15.76 14.83
N GLN A 136 -16.67 16.41 13.69
CA GLN A 136 -17.77 17.37 13.55
C GLN A 136 -18.68 16.98 12.38
N GLU A 137 -19.93 17.41 12.47
CA GLU A 137 -20.86 17.27 11.34
C GLU A 137 -20.34 18.04 10.11
N GLY A 138 -20.51 17.45 8.95
CA GLY A 138 -20.00 17.99 7.69
C GLY A 138 -18.56 17.61 7.36
N ASP A 139 -17.83 16.94 8.26
CA ASP A 139 -16.50 16.40 7.97
C ASP A 139 -16.60 15.29 6.93
N THR A 140 -15.54 15.13 6.15
CA THR A 140 -15.39 14.03 5.20
C THR A 140 -14.33 13.08 5.70
N ILE A 141 -14.62 11.79 5.64
CA ILE A 141 -13.68 10.72 5.98
C ILE A 141 -13.30 10.01 4.68
N GLU A 142 -12.00 9.92 4.42
CA GLU A 142 -11.46 9.15 3.30
C GLU A 142 -10.83 7.87 3.81
N ALA A 143 -11.32 6.73 3.32
CA ALA A 143 -10.66 5.45 3.52
C ALA A 143 -9.64 5.24 2.42
N PHE A 144 -8.43 4.88 2.78
CA PHE A 144 -7.34 4.67 1.83
C PHE A 144 -6.48 3.46 2.20
N GLU A 145 -5.77 2.94 1.22
CA GLU A 145 -4.75 1.92 1.42
C GLU A 145 -3.46 2.32 0.70
N GLN A 146 -2.35 1.84 1.22
CA GLN A 146 -1.05 1.99 0.57
C GLN A 146 -0.77 0.76 -0.29
N LYS A 147 -0.51 0.98 -1.58
CA LYS A 147 -0.10 -0.06 -2.53
C LYS A 147 1.35 0.11 -2.90
N GLU A 148 2.10 -0.98 -2.82
CA GLU A 148 3.45 -1.05 -3.33
C GLU A 148 3.42 -1.54 -4.78
N THR A 149 4.02 -0.76 -5.67
CA THR A 149 4.20 -1.13 -7.07
C THR A 149 5.68 -1.21 -7.41
N LYS A 150 6.05 -2.19 -8.22
CA LYS A 150 7.43 -2.30 -8.72
C LYS A 150 7.74 -1.12 -9.64
N ARG A 151 8.87 -0.46 -9.39
CA ARG A 151 9.36 0.57 -10.30
C ARG A 151 9.92 -0.08 -11.56
N LYS A 152 9.68 0.58 -12.70
CA LYS A 152 10.25 0.21 -13.99
C LYS A 152 11.24 1.28 -14.45
N LEU A 153 12.24 0.85 -15.21
CA LEU A 153 13.21 1.73 -15.88
C LEU A 153 12.68 2.19 -17.23
#